data_10d49c408286ef91ce4308600fdc36bd
#
_entry.id   10d49c408286ef91ce4308600fdc36bd
#
_cell.length_a   1.000
_cell.length_b   1.000
_cell.length_c   1.000
_cell.angle_alpha   90.00
_cell.angle_beta   90.00
_cell.angle_gamma   90.00
#
_symmetry.space_group_name_H-M   'P 1'
#
loop_
_entity.id
_entity.type
_entity.pdbx_description
1 polymer ?
#
loop_
_entity_poly.entity_id
_entity_poly.type
_entity_poly.pdbx_seq_one_letter_code
_entity_poly.pdbx_strand_id
1 'polypeptide(L)'
;MLQITDLTYRISGRTIIDSASLHIANGHHCGLVGINGSGKTTLFRLITGALIPDDGLVRITGSTRIGIVTQDAPTSDLSLINFVLSTDTLLTKLEAESASNPTPDRLAEIHEELRDIEADTAVSRAASILAGLGFNEAAQARPCNEFSGGWRMRVALACTLYAQPDLLLLDEPTNHLDIESVSWLKSYLSRFPGTLIIISHDRDLLNQSVKKIIHLENGKLDTYQGGYDQFRKKATEIASRREGLRHKQLKERARIQSFIDRFKAKATKARQAQSRIKLLEKMDPVLETSQDQSSPLHFPQPLNLLPPPLVTTTNVSVGYGEHVVLQDLNLQIDPDDRIAILGANGLGKSTLVKLLAGRMKPLSGAIQKSQKIKSGYFSQDQTDELDGDLTPYQTLQTNLPEVREEQVRSHLGTFGFSASKADTKVSALSGGEKSRLLFALISHDRPNFLVLDEPTNHLDIMGRETLVSALNEYMGAVVLVSHDIHTINLVAERLWLVADGTCTPYDGSLENYQSSLGKSHSPHQQEPSATSPQPSFNRKAQRKKRAEQRQNTVQLRSSISRSEHKIENLANIITQLEEKLADPETYHSEVEDFSTLSQRLDKARKELSAEEKLWVEAVEKLESQKSIS
;
A
#
# COMPACT_ATOMS: atom_id res chain seq x y z
N MET A 1 -27.30 -6.15 -13.75
CA MET A 1 -26.30 -7.23 -13.65
C MET A 1 -26.19 -7.79 -12.23
N LEU A 2 -25.64 -7.05 -11.29
CA LEU A 2 -25.52 -7.42 -9.88
C LEU A 2 -26.33 -6.46 -9.01
N GLN A 3 -27.20 -7.02 -8.15
CA GLN A 3 -27.98 -6.27 -7.17
C GLN A 3 -27.78 -6.91 -5.79
N ILE A 4 -27.38 -6.12 -4.84
CA ILE A 4 -27.24 -6.44 -3.43
C ILE A 4 -28.23 -5.57 -2.67
N THR A 5 -29.05 -6.18 -1.80
CA THR A 5 -30.08 -5.49 -1.04
C THR A 5 -29.98 -5.88 0.42
N ASP A 6 -29.73 -4.88 1.28
CA ASP A 6 -29.68 -4.96 2.76
C ASP A 6 -28.83 -6.13 3.30
N LEU A 7 -27.72 -6.38 2.61
CA LEU A 7 -26.81 -7.49 2.90
C LEU A 7 -26.15 -7.33 4.27
N THR A 8 -26.32 -8.33 5.12
CA THR A 8 -25.64 -8.41 6.42
C THR A 8 -24.90 -9.72 6.55
N TYR A 9 -23.65 -9.66 7.03
CA TYR A 9 -22.82 -10.83 7.26
C TYR A 9 -21.93 -10.66 8.49
N ARG A 10 -21.87 -11.72 9.32
CA ARG A 10 -21.13 -11.75 10.57
C ARG A 10 -20.16 -12.91 10.62
N ILE A 11 -18.98 -12.67 11.23
CA ILE A 11 -18.00 -13.72 11.48
C ILE A 11 -17.71 -13.73 13.00
N SER A 12 -17.92 -14.85 13.65
CA SER A 12 -17.66 -15.02 15.10
C SER A 12 -18.26 -13.89 15.96
N GLY A 13 -19.49 -13.46 15.63
CA GLY A 13 -20.20 -12.41 16.36
C GLY A 13 -19.83 -10.97 15.96
N ARG A 14 -18.81 -10.76 15.13
CA ARG A 14 -18.45 -9.45 14.59
C ARG A 14 -19.15 -9.20 13.26
N THR A 15 -19.88 -8.10 13.15
CA THR A 15 -20.49 -7.68 11.88
C THR A 15 -19.39 -7.16 10.94
N ILE A 16 -19.30 -7.77 9.76
CA ILE A 16 -18.34 -7.40 8.70
C ILE A 16 -19.03 -6.55 7.64
N ILE A 17 -20.28 -6.91 7.28
CA ILE A 17 -21.12 -6.16 6.35
C ILE A 17 -22.45 -5.92 7.08
N ASP A 18 -22.94 -4.67 7.05
CA ASP A 18 -24.12 -4.23 7.79
C ASP A 18 -25.11 -3.52 6.87
N SER A 19 -26.22 -4.20 6.55
CA SER A 19 -27.32 -3.65 5.74
C SER A 19 -26.84 -2.95 4.47
N ALA A 20 -25.85 -3.55 3.79
CA ALA A 20 -25.20 -2.96 2.64
C ALA A 20 -26.00 -3.19 1.37
N SER A 21 -26.23 -2.13 0.57
CA SER A 21 -26.94 -2.21 -0.70
C SER A 21 -26.10 -1.65 -1.83
N LEU A 22 -26.10 -2.34 -2.99
CA LEU A 22 -25.28 -2.00 -4.14
C LEU A 22 -25.98 -2.41 -5.44
N HIS A 23 -25.90 -1.56 -6.47
CA HIS A 23 -26.36 -1.89 -7.82
C HIS A 23 -25.26 -1.62 -8.85
N ILE A 24 -24.95 -2.64 -9.67
CA ILE A 24 -23.98 -2.55 -10.76
C ILE A 24 -24.68 -2.99 -12.06
N ALA A 25 -24.69 -2.11 -13.06
CA ALA A 25 -25.22 -2.40 -14.38
C ALA A 25 -24.21 -3.19 -15.24
N ASN A 26 -24.70 -3.77 -16.35
CA ASN A 26 -23.85 -4.49 -17.30
C ASN A 26 -22.78 -3.56 -17.91
N GLY A 27 -21.59 -4.10 -18.14
CA GLY A 27 -20.48 -3.36 -18.75
C GLY A 27 -19.85 -2.28 -17.86
N HIS A 28 -20.21 -2.23 -16.58
CA HIS A 28 -19.60 -1.29 -15.65
C HIS A 28 -18.33 -1.86 -15.04
N HIS A 29 -17.26 -1.06 -15.04
CA HIS A 29 -16.00 -1.36 -14.36
C HIS A 29 -15.96 -0.63 -13.02
N CYS A 30 -15.87 -1.39 -11.95
CA CYS A 30 -15.89 -0.89 -10.57
C CYS A 30 -14.64 -1.32 -9.80
N GLY A 31 -14.04 -0.40 -9.04
CA GLY A 31 -12.99 -0.71 -8.07
C GLY A 31 -13.60 -0.84 -6.67
N LEU A 32 -13.34 -1.93 -5.97
CA LEU A 32 -13.73 -2.12 -4.58
C LEU A 32 -12.55 -1.77 -3.67
N VAL A 33 -12.69 -0.70 -2.90
CA VAL A 33 -11.65 -0.18 -2.02
C VAL A 33 -12.10 -0.18 -0.56
N GLY A 34 -11.16 -0.22 0.37
CA GLY A 34 -11.38 -0.23 1.82
C GLY A 34 -10.13 -0.71 2.53
N ILE A 35 -10.02 -0.48 3.83
CA ILE A 35 -8.89 -0.92 4.65
C ILE A 35 -8.76 -2.45 4.64
N ASN A 36 -7.55 -2.95 4.94
CA ASN A 36 -7.34 -4.39 5.06
C ASN A 36 -8.19 -4.96 6.20
N GLY A 37 -8.82 -6.12 5.95
CA GLY A 37 -9.76 -6.73 6.91
C GLY A 37 -11.16 -6.11 6.94
N SER A 38 -11.49 -5.16 6.06
CA SER A 38 -12.87 -4.59 5.98
C SER A 38 -13.92 -5.54 5.42
N GLY A 39 -13.52 -6.69 4.83
CA GLY A 39 -14.45 -7.67 4.27
C GLY A 39 -14.56 -7.65 2.74
N LYS A 40 -13.61 -7.05 2.00
CA LYS A 40 -13.62 -7.01 0.52
C LYS A 40 -13.69 -8.41 -0.10
N THR A 41 -12.79 -9.30 0.28
CA THR A 41 -12.77 -10.70 -0.18
C THR A 41 -14.01 -11.47 0.29
N THR A 42 -14.52 -11.17 1.49
CA THR A 42 -15.78 -11.73 2.00
C THR A 42 -16.95 -11.34 1.11
N LEU A 43 -17.02 -10.09 0.66
CA LEU A 43 -18.03 -9.63 -0.27
C LEU A 43 -17.97 -10.41 -1.61
N PHE A 44 -16.77 -10.68 -2.14
CA PHE A 44 -16.61 -11.51 -3.34
C PHE A 44 -17.14 -12.93 -3.12
N ARG A 45 -16.85 -13.55 -1.98
CA ARG A 45 -17.36 -14.88 -1.63
C ARG A 45 -18.89 -14.91 -1.48
N LEU A 46 -19.50 -13.83 -1.00
CA LEU A 46 -20.96 -13.67 -0.95
C LEU A 46 -21.57 -13.48 -2.35
N ILE A 47 -20.91 -12.72 -3.23
CA ILE A 47 -21.33 -12.53 -4.62
C ILE A 47 -21.28 -13.86 -5.40
N THR A 48 -20.27 -14.67 -5.20
CA THR A 48 -20.12 -15.98 -5.87
C THR A 48 -20.97 -17.09 -5.25
N GLY A 49 -21.65 -16.83 -4.12
CA GLY A 49 -22.43 -17.84 -3.41
C GLY A 49 -21.58 -18.83 -2.59
N ALA A 50 -20.27 -18.62 -2.48
CA ALA A 50 -19.39 -19.42 -1.62
C ALA A 50 -19.66 -19.21 -0.12
N LEU A 51 -20.30 -18.10 0.24
CA LEU A 51 -20.81 -17.81 1.58
C LEU A 51 -22.29 -17.45 1.48
N ILE A 52 -23.05 -17.83 2.50
CA ILE A 52 -24.47 -17.50 2.64
C ILE A 52 -24.57 -16.27 3.57
N PRO A 53 -25.27 -15.20 3.18
CA PRO A 53 -25.47 -14.05 4.05
C PRO A 53 -26.38 -14.39 5.24
N ASP A 54 -26.18 -13.68 6.37
CA ASP A 54 -27.06 -13.79 7.54
C ASP A 54 -28.43 -13.13 7.27
N ASP A 55 -28.42 -12.01 6.51
CA ASP A 55 -29.63 -11.30 6.10
C ASP A 55 -29.38 -10.58 4.76
N GLY A 56 -30.47 -10.25 4.08
CA GLY A 56 -30.41 -9.59 2.77
C GLY A 56 -30.27 -10.56 1.61
N LEU A 57 -30.00 -10.01 0.41
CA LEU A 57 -30.05 -10.79 -0.82
C LEU A 57 -29.03 -10.30 -1.83
N VAL A 58 -28.34 -11.25 -2.46
CA VAL A 58 -27.50 -11.04 -3.64
C VAL A 58 -28.19 -11.65 -4.86
N ARG A 59 -28.48 -10.83 -5.86
CA ARG A 59 -29.09 -11.26 -7.14
C ARG A 59 -28.17 -10.94 -8.30
N ILE A 60 -27.89 -11.94 -9.11
CA ILE A 60 -27.20 -11.80 -10.39
C ILE A 60 -28.20 -12.17 -11.49
N THR A 61 -28.33 -11.32 -12.51
CA THR A 61 -29.37 -11.44 -13.52
C THR A 61 -29.00 -12.49 -14.56
N GLY A 62 -29.86 -13.46 -14.81
CA GLY A 62 -29.76 -14.46 -15.89
C GLY A 62 -28.69 -15.53 -15.67
N SER A 63 -28.27 -16.18 -16.75
CA SER A 63 -27.21 -17.19 -16.80
C SER A 63 -25.81 -16.54 -16.92
N THR A 64 -25.52 -15.59 -16.05
CA THR A 64 -24.25 -14.83 -16.06
C THR A 64 -23.06 -15.73 -15.73
N ARG A 65 -22.08 -15.80 -16.60
CA ARG A 65 -20.81 -16.49 -16.35
C ARG A 65 -19.94 -15.60 -15.45
N ILE A 66 -19.60 -16.11 -14.26
CA ILE A 66 -18.75 -15.41 -13.30
C ILE A 66 -17.33 -15.97 -13.42
N GLY A 67 -16.36 -15.10 -13.68
CA GLY A 67 -14.94 -15.42 -13.58
C GLY A 67 -14.34 -14.87 -12.30
N ILE A 68 -13.70 -15.73 -11.54
CA ILE A 68 -12.95 -15.35 -10.34
C ILE A 68 -11.60 -16.06 -10.35
N VAL A 69 -10.55 -15.35 -9.95
CA VAL A 69 -9.23 -15.96 -9.73
C VAL A 69 -9.23 -16.61 -8.35
N THR A 70 -9.10 -17.94 -8.31
CA THR A 70 -8.96 -18.67 -7.05
C THR A 70 -7.55 -18.50 -6.49
N GLN A 71 -7.43 -18.52 -5.16
CA GLN A 71 -6.12 -18.43 -4.49
C GLN A 71 -5.32 -19.75 -4.59
N ASP A 72 -5.99 -20.84 -4.95
CA ASP A 72 -5.35 -22.14 -5.14
C ASP A 72 -4.64 -22.16 -6.50
N ALA A 73 -3.32 -22.25 -6.45
CA ALA A 73 -2.50 -22.32 -7.66
C ALA A 73 -2.74 -23.64 -8.40
N PRO A 74 -3.12 -23.61 -9.69
CA PRO A 74 -3.42 -24.82 -10.45
C PRO A 74 -2.19 -25.72 -10.58
N THR A 75 -2.40 -27.03 -10.56
CA THR A 75 -1.38 -28.04 -10.81
C THR A 75 -1.86 -28.97 -11.91
N SER A 76 -1.10 -29.08 -12.98
CA SER A 76 -1.43 -29.95 -14.12
C SER A 76 -0.14 -30.35 -14.86
N ASP A 77 -0.15 -31.54 -15.46
CA ASP A 77 0.92 -32.02 -16.33
C ASP A 77 0.77 -31.54 -17.79
N LEU A 78 -0.34 -30.84 -18.09
CA LEU A 78 -0.56 -30.21 -19.38
C LEU A 78 0.37 -29.01 -19.57
N SER A 79 0.76 -28.74 -20.82
CA SER A 79 1.43 -27.47 -21.16
C SER A 79 0.53 -26.28 -20.80
N LEU A 80 1.14 -25.11 -20.50
CA LEU A 80 0.37 -23.93 -20.09
C LEU A 80 -0.71 -23.57 -21.11
N ILE A 81 -0.38 -23.64 -22.42
CA ILE A 81 -1.33 -23.29 -23.47
C ILE A 81 -2.52 -24.28 -23.49
N ASN A 82 -2.24 -25.59 -23.40
CA ASN A 82 -3.28 -26.62 -23.37
C ASN A 82 -4.11 -26.56 -22.09
N PHE A 83 -3.49 -26.18 -20.97
CA PHE A 83 -4.19 -25.98 -19.72
C PHE A 83 -5.18 -24.79 -19.81
N VAL A 84 -4.77 -23.66 -20.38
CA VAL A 84 -5.67 -22.51 -20.61
C VAL A 84 -6.81 -22.89 -21.56
N LEU A 85 -6.52 -23.56 -22.66
CA LEU A 85 -7.55 -24.02 -23.61
C LEU A 85 -8.55 -24.98 -22.96
N SER A 86 -8.11 -25.89 -22.08
CA SER A 86 -8.98 -26.86 -21.39
C SER A 86 -10.01 -26.20 -20.46
N THR A 87 -9.87 -24.92 -20.12
CA THR A 87 -10.88 -24.19 -19.36
C THR A 87 -12.13 -23.87 -20.17
N ASP A 88 -12.05 -23.88 -21.48
CA ASP A 88 -13.19 -23.81 -22.38
C ASP A 88 -13.78 -25.22 -22.59
N THR A 89 -14.75 -25.54 -21.73
CA THR A 89 -15.38 -26.88 -21.75
C THR A 89 -16.16 -27.15 -23.03
N LEU A 90 -16.66 -26.11 -23.73
CA LEU A 90 -17.38 -26.25 -24.97
C LEU A 90 -16.44 -26.59 -26.12
N LEU A 91 -15.35 -25.82 -26.25
CA LEU A 91 -14.27 -26.08 -27.20
C LEU A 91 -13.75 -27.52 -27.05
N THR A 92 -13.37 -27.89 -25.81
CA THR A 92 -12.82 -29.23 -25.51
C THR A 92 -13.79 -30.35 -25.84
N LYS A 93 -15.08 -30.18 -25.59
CA LYS A 93 -16.12 -31.16 -25.93
C LYS A 93 -16.32 -31.31 -27.45
N LEU A 94 -16.39 -30.18 -28.16
CA LEU A 94 -16.58 -30.19 -29.61
C LEU A 94 -15.36 -30.79 -30.34
N GLU A 95 -14.13 -30.49 -29.88
CA GLU A 95 -12.92 -31.11 -30.42
C GLU A 95 -12.88 -32.63 -30.15
N ALA A 96 -13.21 -33.06 -28.94
CA ALA A 96 -13.29 -34.48 -28.59
C ALA A 96 -14.37 -35.20 -29.38
N GLU A 97 -15.56 -34.60 -29.58
CA GLU A 97 -16.63 -35.16 -30.39
C GLU A 97 -16.22 -35.24 -31.86
N SER A 98 -15.57 -34.21 -32.41
CA SER A 98 -15.05 -34.22 -33.77
C SER A 98 -14.02 -35.35 -33.99
N ALA A 99 -13.17 -35.62 -33.01
CA ALA A 99 -12.20 -36.69 -33.06
C ALA A 99 -12.79 -38.10 -32.94
N SER A 100 -14.03 -38.23 -32.44
CA SER A 100 -14.70 -39.53 -32.24
C SER A 100 -15.39 -40.12 -33.51
N ASN A 101 -15.10 -39.55 -34.69
CA ASN A 101 -15.75 -39.93 -35.96
C ASN A 101 -17.28 -39.86 -35.96
N PRO A 102 -17.88 -38.68 -35.72
CA PRO A 102 -19.29 -38.46 -35.73
C PRO A 102 -19.89 -38.68 -37.15
N THR A 103 -21.23 -38.73 -37.22
CA THR A 103 -21.91 -38.77 -38.53
C THR A 103 -21.62 -37.50 -39.35
N PRO A 104 -21.66 -37.58 -40.70
CA PRO A 104 -21.34 -36.42 -41.56
C PRO A 104 -22.18 -35.17 -41.23
N ASP A 105 -23.48 -35.35 -40.92
CA ASP A 105 -24.37 -34.25 -40.54
C ASP A 105 -23.94 -33.63 -39.20
N ARG A 106 -23.63 -34.46 -38.21
CA ARG A 106 -23.13 -33.96 -36.90
C ARG A 106 -21.79 -33.30 -37.00
N LEU A 107 -20.90 -33.79 -37.87
CA LEU A 107 -19.61 -33.17 -38.14
C LEU A 107 -19.78 -31.75 -38.72
N ALA A 108 -20.73 -31.55 -39.61
CA ALA A 108 -21.07 -30.25 -40.17
C ALA A 108 -21.57 -29.28 -39.08
N GLU A 109 -22.45 -29.74 -38.20
CA GLU A 109 -22.91 -28.96 -37.03
C GLU A 109 -21.75 -28.59 -36.09
N ILE A 110 -20.88 -29.56 -35.77
CA ILE A 110 -19.69 -29.31 -34.92
C ILE A 110 -18.79 -28.23 -35.54
N HIS A 111 -18.56 -28.28 -36.87
CA HIS A 111 -17.77 -27.24 -37.54
C HIS A 111 -18.46 -25.87 -37.51
N GLU A 112 -19.76 -25.79 -37.57
CA GLU A 112 -20.53 -24.55 -37.42
C GLU A 112 -20.42 -24.03 -35.99
N GLU A 113 -20.65 -24.88 -34.97
CA GLU A 113 -20.48 -24.53 -33.56
C GLU A 113 -19.03 -24.08 -33.23
N LEU A 114 -17.99 -24.76 -33.76
CA LEU A 114 -16.59 -24.38 -33.61
C LEU A 114 -16.28 -23.00 -34.24
N ARG A 115 -16.90 -22.70 -35.37
CA ARG A 115 -16.77 -21.38 -36.01
C ARG A 115 -17.46 -20.29 -35.19
N ASP A 116 -18.65 -20.58 -34.64
CA ASP A 116 -19.37 -19.61 -33.80
C ASP A 116 -18.64 -19.22 -32.52
N ILE A 117 -17.87 -20.15 -31.94
CA ILE A 117 -17.01 -19.89 -30.78
C ILE A 117 -15.61 -19.38 -31.16
N GLU A 118 -15.36 -19.07 -32.44
CA GLU A 118 -14.05 -18.61 -32.95
C GLU A 118 -12.88 -19.55 -32.57
N ALA A 119 -13.10 -20.88 -32.67
CA ALA A 119 -12.12 -21.89 -32.28
C ALA A 119 -10.78 -21.72 -33.00
N ASP A 120 -10.75 -21.28 -34.25
CA ASP A 120 -9.54 -21.01 -35.03
C ASP A 120 -8.61 -19.98 -34.38
N THR A 121 -9.17 -19.05 -33.60
CA THR A 121 -8.39 -18.01 -32.89
C THR A 121 -8.07 -18.38 -31.44
N ALA A 122 -8.61 -19.49 -30.93
CA ALA A 122 -8.52 -19.89 -29.52
C ALA A 122 -7.05 -20.01 -29.06
N VAL A 123 -6.21 -20.70 -29.85
CA VAL A 123 -4.78 -20.89 -29.54
C VAL A 123 -4.03 -19.57 -29.53
N SER A 124 -4.24 -18.71 -30.54
CA SER A 124 -3.55 -17.41 -30.62
C SER A 124 -4.00 -16.45 -29.50
N ARG A 125 -5.28 -16.50 -29.10
CA ARG A 125 -5.84 -15.74 -28.00
C ARG A 125 -5.24 -16.21 -26.65
N ALA A 126 -5.16 -17.51 -26.40
CA ALA A 126 -4.54 -18.09 -25.21
C ALA A 126 -3.03 -17.73 -25.14
N ALA A 127 -2.32 -17.87 -26.26
CA ALA A 127 -0.89 -17.52 -26.36
C ALA A 127 -0.64 -16.02 -26.10
N SER A 128 -1.49 -15.14 -26.63
CA SER A 128 -1.40 -13.69 -26.43
C SER A 128 -1.62 -13.30 -24.95
N ILE A 129 -2.59 -13.92 -24.26
CA ILE A 129 -2.83 -13.68 -22.84
C ILE A 129 -1.65 -14.18 -22.01
N LEU A 130 -1.14 -15.39 -22.28
CA LEU A 130 0.04 -15.94 -21.60
C LEU A 130 1.28 -15.07 -21.82
N ALA A 131 1.52 -14.62 -23.06
CA ALA A 131 2.63 -13.72 -23.37
C ALA A 131 2.51 -12.39 -22.61
N GLY A 132 1.31 -11.79 -22.54
CA GLY A 132 1.03 -10.59 -21.78
C GLY A 132 1.27 -10.74 -20.28
N LEU A 133 1.13 -11.94 -19.74
CA LEU A 133 1.41 -12.29 -18.34
C LEU A 133 2.86 -12.75 -18.10
N GLY A 134 3.73 -12.62 -19.11
CA GLY A 134 5.17 -12.86 -19.01
C GLY A 134 5.65 -14.26 -19.40
N PHE A 135 4.79 -15.10 -20.00
CA PHE A 135 5.18 -16.42 -20.49
C PHE A 135 5.62 -16.37 -21.96
N ASN A 136 6.91 -16.52 -22.23
CA ASN A 136 7.41 -16.65 -23.60
C ASN A 136 6.98 -17.99 -24.23
N GLU A 137 7.15 -18.13 -25.55
CA GLU A 137 6.73 -19.34 -26.30
C GLU A 137 7.30 -20.62 -25.71
N ALA A 138 8.58 -20.63 -25.29
CA ALA A 138 9.21 -21.79 -24.68
C ALA A 138 8.57 -22.16 -23.34
N ALA A 139 8.16 -21.15 -22.52
CA ALA A 139 7.46 -21.37 -21.26
C ALA A 139 6.03 -21.88 -21.47
N GLN A 140 5.33 -21.39 -22.51
CA GLN A 140 3.96 -21.82 -22.84
C GLN A 140 3.86 -23.30 -23.19
N ALA A 141 4.94 -23.91 -23.73
CA ALA A 141 5.01 -25.31 -24.07
C ALA A 141 5.32 -26.22 -22.87
N ARG A 142 5.75 -25.68 -21.73
CA ARG A 142 6.12 -26.44 -20.53
C ARG A 142 4.92 -26.80 -19.68
N PRO A 143 4.97 -27.93 -18.92
CA PRO A 143 3.94 -28.32 -17.96
C PRO A 143 3.72 -27.28 -16.84
N CYS A 144 2.45 -27.11 -16.41
CA CYS A 144 2.09 -26.15 -15.37
C CYS A 144 2.76 -26.46 -14.01
N ASN A 145 2.96 -27.74 -13.68
CA ASN A 145 3.56 -28.17 -12.41
C ASN A 145 5.05 -27.79 -12.25
N GLU A 146 5.77 -27.49 -13.33
CA GLU A 146 7.16 -27.05 -13.28
C GLU A 146 7.34 -25.60 -12.78
N PHE A 147 6.26 -24.85 -12.67
CA PHE A 147 6.31 -23.44 -12.30
C PHE A 147 6.10 -23.22 -10.80
N SER A 148 6.72 -22.18 -10.27
CA SER A 148 6.51 -21.77 -8.87
C SER A 148 5.07 -21.30 -8.61
N GLY A 149 4.66 -21.23 -7.33
CA GLY A 149 3.32 -20.82 -6.94
C GLY A 149 2.88 -19.48 -7.56
N GLY A 150 3.74 -18.46 -7.53
CA GLY A 150 3.44 -17.16 -8.12
C GLY A 150 3.22 -17.22 -9.66
N TRP A 151 4.00 -18.02 -10.37
CA TRP A 151 3.81 -18.25 -11.81
C TRP A 151 2.50 -19.01 -12.08
N ARG A 152 2.16 -20.00 -11.26
CA ARG A 152 0.90 -20.74 -11.38
C ARG A 152 -0.32 -19.84 -11.12
N MET A 153 -0.20 -18.84 -10.21
CA MET A 153 -1.26 -17.84 -10.02
C MET A 153 -1.47 -16.98 -11.28
N ARG A 154 -0.40 -16.65 -12.02
CA ARG A 154 -0.54 -15.98 -13.34
C ARG A 154 -1.27 -16.86 -14.36
N VAL A 155 -1.06 -18.18 -14.31
CA VAL A 155 -1.82 -19.13 -15.17
C VAL A 155 -3.30 -19.13 -14.79
N ALA A 156 -3.64 -19.13 -13.50
CA ALA A 156 -5.03 -19.02 -13.05
C ALA A 156 -5.70 -17.73 -13.56
N LEU A 157 -4.96 -16.60 -13.52
CA LEU A 157 -5.42 -15.34 -14.09
C LEU A 157 -5.61 -15.47 -15.62
N ALA A 158 -4.65 -16.11 -16.34
CA ALA A 158 -4.78 -16.35 -17.77
C ALA A 158 -6.05 -17.14 -18.13
N CYS A 159 -6.33 -18.22 -17.40
CA CYS A 159 -7.54 -19.03 -17.57
C CYS A 159 -8.81 -18.20 -17.39
N THR A 160 -8.84 -17.37 -16.33
CA THR A 160 -10.00 -16.51 -16.04
C THR A 160 -10.23 -15.45 -17.12
N LEU A 161 -9.16 -14.83 -17.62
CA LEU A 161 -9.23 -13.84 -18.70
C LEU A 161 -9.59 -14.49 -20.05
N TYR A 162 -9.08 -15.69 -20.32
CA TYR A 162 -9.37 -16.44 -21.53
C TYR A 162 -10.83 -16.84 -21.65
N ALA A 163 -11.47 -17.22 -20.52
CA ALA A 163 -12.87 -17.61 -20.45
C ALA A 163 -13.84 -16.46 -20.78
N GLN A 164 -13.40 -15.21 -20.82
CA GLN A 164 -14.21 -14.01 -21.10
C GLN A 164 -15.57 -14.01 -20.37
N PRO A 165 -15.57 -13.99 -19.03
CA PRO A 165 -16.81 -14.03 -18.27
C PRO A 165 -17.63 -12.74 -18.42
N ASP A 166 -18.96 -12.83 -18.21
CA ASP A 166 -19.84 -11.67 -18.20
C ASP A 166 -19.62 -10.78 -16.98
N LEU A 167 -19.24 -11.39 -15.84
CA LEU A 167 -18.84 -10.73 -14.60
C LEU A 167 -17.46 -11.24 -14.18
N LEU A 168 -16.47 -10.36 -14.22
CA LEU A 168 -15.08 -10.63 -13.81
C LEU A 168 -14.82 -10.05 -12.43
N LEU A 169 -14.44 -10.91 -11.48
CA LEU A 169 -14.08 -10.56 -10.11
C LEU A 169 -12.59 -10.80 -9.91
N LEU A 170 -11.82 -9.74 -9.67
CA LEU A 170 -10.37 -9.83 -9.46
C LEU A 170 -10.00 -9.34 -8.06
N ASP A 171 -9.38 -10.21 -7.26
CA ASP A 171 -8.87 -9.87 -5.93
C ASP A 171 -7.35 -9.76 -5.99
N GLU A 172 -6.81 -8.54 -5.90
CA GLU A 172 -5.39 -8.19 -5.96
C GLU A 172 -4.64 -8.86 -7.13
N PRO A 173 -5.10 -8.68 -8.39
CA PRO A 173 -4.52 -9.39 -9.54
C PRO A 173 -3.10 -8.93 -9.90
N THR A 174 -2.63 -7.81 -9.35
CA THR A 174 -1.26 -7.30 -9.55
C THR A 174 -0.22 -7.99 -8.67
N ASN A 175 -0.65 -8.71 -7.63
CA ASN A 175 0.26 -9.48 -6.81
C ASN A 175 0.96 -10.54 -7.67
N HIS A 176 2.26 -10.69 -7.50
CA HIS A 176 3.13 -11.60 -8.26
C HIS A 176 3.35 -11.24 -9.74
N LEU A 177 2.78 -10.13 -10.25
CA LEU A 177 3.06 -9.63 -11.60
C LEU A 177 4.26 -8.66 -11.57
N ASP A 178 5.08 -8.68 -12.62
CA ASP A 178 6.09 -7.65 -12.85
C ASP A 178 5.49 -6.42 -13.53
N ILE A 179 6.27 -5.35 -13.62
CA ILE A 179 5.83 -4.07 -14.19
C ILE A 179 5.28 -4.23 -15.61
N GLU A 180 5.87 -5.14 -16.39
CA GLU A 180 5.47 -5.45 -17.77
C GLU A 180 4.08 -6.07 -17.81
N SER A 181 3.89 -7.15 -17.05
CA SER A 181 2.59 -7.85 -16.94
C SER A 181 1.50 -6.96 -16.35
N VAL A 182 1.85 -6.11 -15.37
CA VAL A 182 0.90 -5.12 -14.80
C VAL A 182 0.47 -4.11 -15.86
N SER A 183 1.41 -3.59 -16.66
CA SER A 183 1.10 -2.64 -17.75
C SER A 183 0.20 -3.27 -18.81
N TRP A 184 0.48 -4.51 -19.20
CA TRP A 184 -0.36 -5.26 -20.12
C TRP A 184 -1.76 -5.50 -19.53
N LEU A 185 -1.85 -5.94 -18.27
CA LEU A 185 -3.12 -6.20 -17.60
C LEU A 185 -3.99 -4.92 -17.53
N LYS A 186 -3.40 -3.75 -17.23
CA LYS A 186 -4.10 -2.46 -17.26
C LYS A 186 -4.73 -2.19 -18.62
N SER A 187 -3.96 -2.41 -19.69
CA SER A 187 -4.44 -2.23 -21.06
C SER A 187 -5.54 -3.22 -21.44
N TYR A 188 -5.43 -4.47 -21.00
CA TYR A 188 -6.43 -5.51 -21.24
C TYR A 188 -7.74 -5.19 -20.52
N LEU A 189 -7.68 -4.89 -19.21
CA LEU A 189 -8.87 -4.61 -18.40
C LEU A 189 -9.58 -3.32 -18.82
N SER A 190 -8.86 -2.31 -19.31
CA SER A 190 -9.48 -1.08 -19.81
C SER A 190 -10.40 -1.31 -21.02
N ARG A 191 -10.15 -2.39 -21.78
CA ARG A 191 -10.91 -2.78 -22.99
C ARG A 191 -11.87 -3.97 -22.74
N PHE A 192 -11.91 -4.49 -21.53
CA PHE A 192 -12.72 -5.66 -21.21
C PHE A 192 -14.22 -5.34 -21.45
N PRO A 193 -14.94 -6.16 -22.26
CA PRO A 193 -16.32 -5.83 -22.64
C PRO A 193 -17.34 -6.13 -21.55
N GLY A 194 -17.03 -7.05 -20.62
CA GLY A 194 -17.91 -7.48 -19.54
C GLY A 194 -17.97 -6.50 -18.37
N THR A 195 -18.65 -6.91 -17.32
CA THR A 195 -18.68 -6.19 -16.04
C THR A 195 -17.46 -6.58 -15.22
N LEU A 196 -16.75 -5.60 -14.68
CA LEU A 196 -15.54 -5.81 -13.88
C LEU A 196 -15.75 -5.28 -12.46
N ILE A 197 -15.41 -6.10 -11.46
CA ILE A 197 -15.19 -5.63 -10.08
C ILE A 197 -13.78 -6.05 -9.69
N ILE A 198 -12.96 -5.06 -9.36
CA ILE A 198 -11.55 -5.29 -9.01
C ILE A 198 -11.27 -4.76 -7.61
N ILE A 199 -10.69 -5.61 -6.77
CA ILE A 199 -10.03 -5.21 -5.52
C ILE A 199 -8.57 -5.00 -5.88
N SER A 200 -8.03 -3.82 -5.67
CA SER A 200 -6.61 -3.56 -5.87
C SER A 200 -6.10 -2.44 -4.99
N HIS A 201 -4.84 -2.55 -4.62
CA HIS A 201 -4.06 -1.52 -3.97
C HIS A 201 -3.14 -0.76 -4.96
N ASP A 202 -3.21 -1.08 -6.26
CA ASP A 202 -2.56 -0.33 -7.33
C ASP A 202 -3.45 0.85 -7.77
N ARG A 203 -3.01 2.07 -7.42
CA ARG A 203 -3.69 3.31 -7.72
C ARG A 203 -3.85 3.56 -9.22
N ASP A 204 -2.79 3.26 -9.99
CA ASP A 204 -2.78 3.47 -11.44
C ASP A 204 -3.72 2.50 -12.15
N LEU A 205 -3.75 1.23 -11.70
CA LEU A 205 -4.70 0.24 -12.20
C LEU A 205 -6.15 0.70 -11.97
N LEU A 206 -6.48 1.18 -10.76
CA LEU A 206 -7.81 1.69 -10.45
C LEU A 206 -8.16 2.94 -11.28
N ASN A 207 -7.20 3.87 -11.50
CA ASN A 207 -7.46 5.06 -12.29
C ASN A 207 -7.69 4.77 -13.77
N GLN A 208 -6.98 3.77 -14.34
CA GLN A 208 -7.04 3.46 -15.77
C GLN A 208 -8.16 2.48 -16.14
N SER A 209 -8.47 1.52 -15.24
CA SER A 209 -9.36 0.41 -15.58
C SER A 209 -10.79 0.59 -15.09
N VAL A 210 -11.06 1.48 -14.10
CA VAL A 210 -12.40 1.62 -13.54
C VAL A 210 -12.98 3.02 -13.70
N LYS A 211 -14.30 3.09 -13.78
CA LYS A 211 -15.09 4.33 -13.88
C LYS A 211 -15.91 4.63 -12.64
N LYS A 212 -15.93 3.72 -11.67
CA LYS A 212 -16.70 3.81 -10.44
C LYS A 212 -15.93 3.16 -9.30
N ILE A 213 -15.87 3.81 -8.16
CA ILE A 213 -15.29 3.25 -6.94
C ILE A 213 -16.42 2.89 -5.97
N ILE A 214 -16.33 1.69 -5.41
CA ILE A 214 -17.16 1.18 -4.34
C ILE A 214 -16.29 1.19 -3.09
N HIS A 215 -16.65 1.97 -2.09
CA HIS A 215 -15.92 2.09 -0.82
C HIS A 215 -16.62 1.27 0.25
N LEU A 216 -15.91 0.30 0.81
CA LEU A 216 -16.38 -0.50 1.94
C LEU A 216 -15.79 0.07 3.23
N GLU A 217 -16.62 0.80 3.97
CA GLU A 217 -16.27 1.43 5.24
C GLU A 217 -17.31 1.11 6.32
N ASN A 218 -16.87 0.65 7.49
CA ASN A 218 -17.74 0.32 8.63
C ASN A 218 -18.91 -0.63 8.27
N GLY A 219 -18.65 -1.59 7.39
CA GLY A 219 -19.64 -2.57 6.92
C GLY A 219 -20.62 -2.03 5.87
N LYS A 220 -20.54 -0.77 5.46
CA LYS A 220 -21.41 -0.13 4.46
C LYS A 220 -20.70 0.04 3.12
N LEU A 221 -21.49 0.06 2.05
CA LEU A 221 -21.01 0.23 0.67
C LEU A 221 -21.45 1.60 0.13
N ASP A 222 -20.49 2.50 -0.04
CA ASP A 222 -20.69 3.79 -0.69
C ASP A 222 -20.12 3.78 -2.11
N THR A 223 -20.80 4.44 -3.06
CA THR A 223 -20.36 4.47 -4.46
C THR A 223 -19.98 5.87 -4.90
N TYR A 224 -18.82 5.98 -5.57
CA TYR A 224 -18.26 7.22 -6.08
C TYR A 224 -18.03 7.10 -7.59
N GLN A 225 -18.40 8.13 -8.35
CA GLN A 225 -18.10 8.21 -9.77
C GLN A 225 -16.66 8.65 -9.98
N GLY A 226 -15.99 8.03 -10.96
CA GLY A 226 -14.60 8.32 -11.34
C GLY A 226 -13.60 7.28 -10.84
N GLY A 227 -12.32 7.53 -11.12
CA GLY A 227 -11.20 6.71 -10.65
C GLY A 227 -10.83 6.97 -9.19
N TYR A 228 -9.77 6.31 -8.73
CA TYR A 228 -9.33 6.39 -7.34
C TYR A 228 -8.99 7.82 -6.87
N ASP A 229 -8.34 8.62 -7.71
CA ASP A 229 -7.95 9.99 -7.34
C ASP A 229 -9.14 10.92 -7.11
N GLN A 230 -10.19 10.76 -7.94
CA GLN A 230 -11.43 11.52 -7.77
C GLN A 230 -12.19 11.09 -6.52
N PHE A 231 -12.22 9.77 -6.25
CA PHE A 231 -12.75 9.23 -5.00
C PHE A 231 -12.01 9.83 -3.81
N ARG A 232 -10.68 9.80 -3.81
CA ARG A 232 -9.84 10.29 -2.71
C ARG A 232 -10.11 11.77 -2.39
N LYS A 233 -10.19 12.61 -3.42
CA LYS A 233 -10.57 14.04 -3.25
C LYS A 233 -11.92 14.18 -2.55
N LYS A 234 -12.95 13.49 -3.06
CA LYS A 234 -14.30 13.57 -2.48
C LYS A 234 -14.36 13.01 -1.07
N ALA A 235 -13.69 11.88 -0.80
CA ALA A 235 -13.63 11.28 0.53
C ALA A 235 -12.96 12.23 1.53
N THR A 236 -11.85 12.88 1.16
CA THR A 236 -11.16 13.87 1.99
C THR A 236 -12.03 15.11 2.26
N GLU A 237 -12.73 15.61 1.24
CA GLU A 237 -13.66 16.74 1.41
C GLU A 237 -14.81 16.40 2.37
N ILE A 238 -15.40 15.19 2.23
CA ILE A 238 -16.47 14.71 3.09
C ILE A 238 -15.96 14.53 4.53
N ALA A 239 -14.78 13.92 4.71
CA ALA A 239 -14.17 13.71 6.03
C ALA A 239 -13.87 15.05 6.72
N SER A 240 -13.26 16.00 6.03
CA SER A 240 -13.00 17.36 6.54
C SER A 240 -14.29 18.10 6.94
N ARG A 241 -15.34 17.97 6.12
CA ARG A 241 -16.65 18.57 6.44
C ARG A 241 -17.30 17.92 7.67
N ARG A 242 -17.23 16.59 7.78
CA ARG A 242 -17.72 15.84 8.94
C ARG A 242 -16.98 16.25 10.22
N GLU A 243 -15.65 16.37 10.16
CA GLU A 243 -14.82 16.79 11.30
C GLU A 243 -15.13 18.23 11.71
N GLY A 244 -15.32 19.14 10.76
CA GLY A 244 -15.75 20.50 11.05
C GLY A 244 -17.12 20.57 11.74
N LEU A 245 -18.08 19.73 11.34
CA LEU A 245 -19.39 19.61 12.00
C LEU A 245 -19.26 19.01 13.40
N ARG A 246 -18.46 17.96 13.56
CA ARG A 246 -18.15 17.33 14.85
C ARG A 246 -17.57 18.35 15.84
N HIS A 247 -16.58 19.12 15.40
CA HIS A 247 -15.96 20.14 16.23
C HIS A 247 -16.96 21.23 16.69
N LYS A 248 -17.86 21.64 15.79
CA LYS A 248 -18.96 22.55 16.14
C LYS A 248 -19.93 21.95 17.17
N GLN A 249 -20.32 20.68 16.99
CA GLN A 249 -21.20 19.98 17.94
C GLN A 249 -20.53 19.78 19.30
N LEU A 250 -19.24 19.42 19.35
CA LEU A 250 -18.48 19.29 20.60
C LEU A 250 -18.40 20.63 21.35
N LYS A 251 -18.12 21.75 20.64
CA LYS A 251 -18.13 23.09 21.23
C LYS A 251 -19.50 23.46 21.78
N GLU A 252 -20.57 23.17 21.05
CA GLU A 252 -21.93 23.46 21.52
C GLU A 252 -22.31 22.58 22.72
N ARG A 253 -21.96 21.29 22.74
CA ARG A 253 -22.14 20.41 23.90
C ARG A 253 -21.38 20.91 25.12
N ALA A 254 -20.11 21.28 24.96
CA ALA A 254 -19.30 21.84 26.03
C ALA A 254 -19.92 23.15 26.60
N ARG A 255 -20.45 24.02 25.71
CA ARG A 255 -21.12 25.25 26.09
C ARG A 255 -22.41 24.97 26.89
N ILE A 256 -23.20 24.01 26.45
CA ILE A 256 -24.43 23.61 27.16
C ILE A 256 -24.08 22.99 28.50
N GLN A 257 -23.07 22.10 28.54
CA GLN A 257 -22.62 21.47 29.77
C GLN A 257 -22.11 22.49 30.79
N SER A 258 -21.25 23.41 30.37
CA SER A 258 -20.75 24.49 31.26
C SER A 258 -21.86 25.38 31.82
N PHE A 259 -22.90 25.63 31.02
CA PHE A 259 -24.10 26.36 31.53
C PHE A 259 -24.85 25.54 32.58
N ILE A 260 -25.03 24.23 32.34
CA ILE A 260 -25.70 23.33 33.29
C ILE A 260 -24.91 23.30 34.60
N ASP A 261 -23.59 23.10 34.56
CA ASP A 261 -22.73 23.01 35.73
C ASP A 261 -22.74 24.31 36.55
N ARG A 262 -22.72 25.48 35.88
CA ARG A 262 -22.76 26.79 36.54
C ARG A 262 -24.10 27.13 37.21
N PHE A 263 -25.22 26.61 36.66
CA PHE A 263 -26.56 27.05 37.10
C PHE A 263 -27.41 25.93 37.73
N LYS A 264 -26.94 24.69 37.81
CA LYS A 264 -27.64 23.53 38.39
C LYS A 264 -28.06 23.77 39.85
N ALA A 265 -27.24 24.50 40.61
CA ALA A 265 -27.48 24.77 42.03
C ALA A 265 -28.32 26.03 42.33
N LYS A 266 -28.67 26.89 41.33
CA LYS A 266 -29.40 28.12 41.53
C LYS A 266 -30.89 27.94 41.26
N ALA A 267 -31.73 28.04 42.30
CA ALA A 267 -33.20 27.85 42.23
C ALA A 267 -33.89 28.70 41.15
N THR A 268 -33.45 29.92 40.92
CA THR A 268 -34.01 30.84 39.92
C THR A 268 -33.75 30.44 38.47
N LYS A 269 -32.75 29.62 38.19
CA LYS A 269 -32.40 29.14 36.84
C LYS A 269 -32.52 27.62 36.64
N ALA A 270 -32.99 26.89 37.67
CA ALA A 270 -33.14 25.43 37.64
C ALA A 270 -34.02 24.95 36.47
N ARG A 271 -35.10 25.68 36.16
CA ARG A 271 -36.00 25.37 35.04
C ARG A 271 -35.28 25.48 33.66
N GLN A 272 -34.39 26.48 33.51
CA GLN A 272 -33.58 26.66 32.30
C GLN A 272 -32.47 25.60 32.19
N ALA A 273 -31.86 25.22 33.32
CA ALA A 273 -30.87 24.14 33.35
C ALA A 273 -31.53 22.80 32.98
N GLN A 274 -32.72 22.48 33.51
CA GLN A 274 -33.47 21.27 33.13
C GLN A 274 -33.84 21.24 31.64
N SER A 275 -34.25 22.37 31.05
CA SER A 275 -34.53 22.46 29.61
C SER A 275 -33.26 22.16 28.77
N ARG A 276 -32.10 22.62 29.21
CA ARG A 276 -30.83 22.37 28.53
C ARG A 276 -30.28 20.95 28.73
N ILE A 277 -30.57 20.33 29.87
CA ILE A 277 -30.28 18.89 30.08
C ILE A 277 -31.08 18.05 29.06
N LYS A 278 -32.39 18.32 28.91
CA LYS A 278 -33.22 17.65 27.90
C LYS A 278 -32.78 17.93 26.47
N LEU A 279 -32.19 19.10 26.20
CA LEU A 279 -31.60 19.41 24.89
C LEU A 279 -30.34 18.59 24.67
N LEU A 280 -29.46 18.47 25.68
CA LEU A 280 -28.24 17.68 25.62
C LEU A 280 -28.52 16.17 25.42
N GLU A 281 -29.56 15.64 26.06
CA GLU A 281 -30.04 14.25 25.92
C GLU A 281 -30.63 13.99 24.53
N LYS A 282 -31.22 14.98 23.88
CA LYS A 282 -31.76 14.90 22.52
C LYS A 282 -30.70 15.11 21.41
N MET A 283 -29.53 15.65 21.76
CA MET A 283 -28.44 15.78 20.79
C MET A 283 -27.88 14.39 20.48
N ASP A 284 -28.01 13.96 19.22
CA ASP A 284 -27.43 12.71 18.75
C ASP A 284 -25.96 12.59 19.18
N PRO A 285 -25.55 11.43 19.71
CA PRO A 285 -24.14 11.20 19.99
C PRO A 285 -23.39 11.40 18.67
N VAL A 286 -22.39 12.25 18.70
CA VAL A 286 -21.46 12.37 17.56
C VAL A 286 -20.81 11.01 17.41
N LEU A 287 -21.20 10.29 16.37
CA LEU A 287 -20.53 9.05 16.02
C LEU A 287 -19.03 9.34 15.90
N GLU A 288 -18.25 8.69 16.74
CA GLU A 288 -16.82 8.67 16.55
C GLU A 288 -16.58 8.03 15.17
N THR A 289 -16.34 8.87 14.19
CA THR A 289 -15.71 8.37 12.98
C THR A 289 -14.39 7.79 13.46
N SER A 290 -14.25 6.48 13.36
CA SER A 290 -12.92 5.88 13.34
C SER A 290 -12.19 6.62 12.23
N GLN A 291 -11.40 7.63 12.61
CA GLN A 291 -10.44 8.17 11.67
C GLN A 291 -9.64 6.96 11.21
N ASP A 292 -9.58 6.74 9.91
CA ASP A 292 -8.52 5.97 9.29
C ASP A 292 -7.20 6.69 9.62
N GLN A 293 -6.80 6.60 10.89
CA GLN A 293 -5.48 7.01 11.30
C GLN A 293 -4.58 5.96 10.68
N SER A 294 -3.96 6.32 9.57
CA SER A 294 -2.83 5.56 9.05
C SER A 294 -1.91 5.30 10.23
N SER A 295 -1.81 4.04 10.63
CA SER A 295 -0.95 3.68 11.74
C SER A 295 0.44 4.25 11.46
N PRO A 296 1.07 4.97 12.39
CA PRO A 296 2.36 5.59 12.15
C PRO A 296 3.37 4.54 11.69
N LEU A 297 4.25 4.94 10.79
CA LEU A 297 5.39 4.15 10.36
C LEU A 297 6.58 5.09 10.29
N HIS A 298 7.56 4.87 11.18
CA HIS A 298 8.72 5.74 11.26
C HIS A 298 9.98 4.91 11.45
N PHE A 299 10.90 4.98 10.48
CA PHE A 299 12.20 4.34 10.58
C PHE A 299 13.12 5.18 11.48
N PRO A 300 13.72 4.57 12.53
CA PRO A 300 14.70 5.27 13.37
C PRO A 300 15.91 5.69 12.52
N GLN A 301 16.37 6.90 12.73
CA GLN A 301 17.50 7.44 11.99
C GLN A 301 18.82 6.75 12.37
N PRO A 302 19.75 6.57 11.42
CA PRO A 302 21.09 6.05 11.71
C PRO A 302 21.79 6.89 12.78
N LEU A 303 22.50 6.25 13.70
CA LEU A 303 23.25 6.95 14.74
C LEU A 303 24.41 7.78 14.18
N ASN A 304 25.07 7.26 13.15
CA ASN A 304 26.20 7.90 12.51
C ASN A 304 26.06 7.79 11.00
N LEU A 305 26.28 8.89 10.30
CA LEU A 305 26.41 8.88 8.85
C LEU A 305 27.82 8.39 8.50
N LEU A 306 27.89 7.32 7.71
CA LEU A 306 29.16 6.74 7.27
C LEU A 306 29.69 7.49 6.03
N PRO A 307 31.02 7.56 5.84
CA PRO A 307 31.56 8.14 4.62
C PRO A 307 31.27 7.29 3.39
N PRO A 308 31.11 7.90 2.20
CA PRO A 308 30.97 7.17 0.95
C PRO A 308 32.29 6.50 0.52
N PRO A 309 32.23 5.33 -0.17
CA PRO A 309 31.04 4.55 -0.47
C PRO A 309 30.64 3.60 0.70
N LEU A 310 29.33 3.28 0.82
CA LEU A 310 28.86 2.28 1.78
C LEU A 310 29.15 0.85 1.30
N VAL A 311 28.85 0.58 0.03
CA VAL A 311 29.05 -0.73 -0.62
C VAL A 311 29.62 -0.50 -2.02
N THR A 312 30.64 -1.26 -2.37
CA THR A 312 31.21 -1.31 -3.72
C THR A 312 31.37 -2.77 -4.14
N THR A 313 30.93 -3.09 -5.34
CA THR A 313 31.15 -4.41 -5.95
C THR A 313 32.11 -4.25 -7.14
N THR A 314 33.03 -5.20 -7.30
CA THR A 314 34.00 -5.21 -8.39
C THR A 314 34.00 -6.59 -9.04
N ASN A 315 33.53 -6.66 -10.29
CA ASN A 315 33.41 -7.87 -11.11
C ASN A 315 32.80 -9.06 -10.37
N VAL A 316 31.71 -8.79 -9.63
CA VAL A 316 31.06 -9.79 -8.77
C VAL A 316 30.11 -10.65 -9.61
N SER A 317 30.22 -11.97 -9.42
CA SER A 317 29.21 -12.94 -9.89
C SER A 317 28.50 -13.56 -8.70
N VAL A 318 27.21 -13.80 -8.84
CA VAL A 318 26.34 -14.37 -7.79
C VAL A 318 25.36 -15.37 -8.38
N GLY A 319 25.05 -16.41 -7.61
CA GLY A 319 24.15 -17.48 -8.04
C GLY A 319 23.98 -18.56 -6.97
N TYR A 320 23.38 -19.68 -7.34
CA TYR A 320 23.07 -20.80 -6.46
C TYR A 320 23.85 -22.04 -6.90
N GLY A 321 24.70 -22.58 -6.04
CA GLY A 321 25.60 -23.67 -6.38
C GLY A 321 26.52 -23.27 -7.51
N GLU A 322 26.52 -24.02 -8.61
CA GLU A 322 27.30 -23.74 -9.84
C GLU A 322 26.55 -22.83 -10.82
N HIS A 323 25.26 -22.59 -10.61
CA HIS A 323 24.44 -21.77 -11.50
C HIS A 323 24.64 -20.29 -11.22
N VAL A 324 25.29 -19.57 -12.12
CA VAL A 324 25.48 -18.12 -12.06
C VAL A 324 24.18 -17.45 -12.53
N VAL A 325 23.61 -16.60 -11.68
CA VAL A 325 22.39 -15.82 -11.98
C VAL A 325 22.75 -14.43 -12.51
N LEU A 326 23.72 -13.77 -11.87
CA LEU A 326 24.22 -12.46 -12.30
C LEU A 326 25.74 -12.47 -12.29
N GLN A 327 26.34 -11.78 -13.28
CA GLN A 327 27.78 -11.68 -13.47
C GLN A 327 28.20 -10.23 -13.73
N ASP A 328 29.50 -9.97 -13.58
CA ASP A 328 30.15 -8.69 -13.88
C ASP A 328 29.51 -7.48 -13.18
N LEU A 329 29.06 -7.67 -11.94
CA LEU A 329 28.43 -6.62 -11.16
C LEU A 329 29.46 -5.61 -10.69
N ASN A 330 29.38 -4.37 -11.20
CA ASN A 330 30.20 -3.23 -10.83
C ASN A 330 29.30 -2.09 -10.35
N LEU A 331 28.92 -2.13 -9.06
CA LEU A 331 27.92 -1.26 -8.46
C LEU A 331 28.52 -0.50 -7.28
N GLN A 332 28.04 0.74 -7.07
CA GLN A 332 28.40 1.56 -5.93
C GLN A 332 27.14 2.15 -5.28
N ILE A 333 27.09 2.08 -3.95
CA ILE A 333 26.04 2.65 -3.11
C ILE A 333 26.65 3.64 -2.15
N ASP A 334 26.14 4.87 -2.15
CA ASP A 334 26.53 5.96 -1.26
C ASP A 334 25.52 6.13 -0.10
N PRO A 335 25.83 6.82 1.00
CA PRO A 335 25.02 6.87 2.22
C PRO A 335 23.61 7.46 2.05
N ASP A 336 23.40 8.30 1.04
CA ASP A 336 22.13 9.00 0.77
C ASP A 336 21.40 8.48 -0.48
N ASP A 337 21.89 7.39 -1.07
CA ASP A 337 21.32 6.82 -2.30
C ASP A 337 19.91 6.30 -2.10
N ARG A 338 19.06 6.55 -3.11
CA ARG A 338 17.70 6.01 -3.28
C ARG A 338 17.65 5.28 -4.59
N ILE A 339 17.82 3.96 -4.56
CA ILE A 339 17.97 3.14 -5.76
C ILE A 339 16.77 2.21 -5.90
N ALA A 340 16.10 2.23 -7.05
CA ALA A 340 15.15 1.19 -7.39
C ALA A 340 15.75 0.24 -8.43
N ILE A 341 15.51 -1.07 -8.22
CA ILE A 341 15.94 -2.13 -9.12
C ILE A 341 14.77 -2.53 -10.01
N LEU A 342 14.95 -2.37 -11.33
CA LEU A 342 13.99 -2.71 -12.37
C LEU A 342 14.38 -4.03 -13.04
N GLY A 343 13.42 -4.65 -13.72
CA GLY A 343 13.61 -5.89 -14.51
C GLY A 343 12.47 -6.87 -14.34
N ALA A 344 12.30 -7.79 -15.28
CA ALA A 344 11.27 -8.82 -15.23
C ALA A 344 11.49 -9.80 -14.06
N ASN A 345 10.46 -10.57 -13.71
CA ASN A 345 10.57 -11.56 -12.66
C ASN A 345 11.47 -12.73 -13.11
N GLY A 346 12.23 -13.27 -12.17
CA GLY A 346 13.18 -14.36 -12.43
C GLY A 346 14.56 -13.93 -12.93
N LEU A 347 14.81 -12.65 -13.24
CA LEU A 347 16.10 -12.15 -13.72
C LEU A 347 17.16 -11.96 -12.61
N GLY A 348 16.86 -12.32 -11.36
CA GLY A 348 17.86 -12.27 -10.28
C GLY A 348 17.80 -11.02 -9.41
N LYS A 349 16.71 -10.22 -9.44
CA LYS A 349 16.54 -9.03 -8.56
C LYS A 349 16.71 -9.40 -7.09
N SER A 350 15.97 -10.39 -6.58
CA SER A 350 16.08 -10.85 -5.18
C SER A 350 17.45 -11.45 -4.86
N THR A 351 18.13 -12.06 -5.83
CA THR A 351 19.50 -12.55 -5.67
C THR A 351 20.48 -11.38 -5.46
N LEU A 352 20.36 -10.32 -6.26
CA LEU A 352 21.14 -9.09 -6.10
C LEU A 352 20.91 -8.44 -4.74
N VAL A 353 19.66 -8.35 -4.31
CA VAL A 353 19.26 -7.74 -3.03
C VAL A 353 19.82 -8.56 -1.86
N LYS A 354 19.75 -9.89 -1.89
CA LYS A 354 20.34 -10.80 -0.89
C LYS A 354 21.86 -10.63 -0.82
N LEU A 355 22.53 -10.46 -1.96
CA LEU A 355 23.97 -10.19 -2.05
C LEU A 355 24.33 -8.84 -1.37
N LEU A 356 23.61 -7.77 -1.72
CA LEU A 356 23.84 -6.42 -1.16
C LEU A 356 23.58 -6.39 0.36
N ALA A 357 22.52 -7.06 0.81
CA ALA A 357 22.20 -7.22 2.24
C ALA A 357 23.23 -8.08 3.01
N GLY A 358 24.09 -8.84 2.31
CA GLY A 358 25.07 -9.74 2.92
C GLY A 358 24.49 -11.09 3.36
N ARG A 359 23.32 -11.43 2.87
CA ARG A 359 22.68 -12.74 3.10
C ARG A 359 23.19 -13.82 2.14
N MET A 360 23.91 -13.41 1.09
CA MET A 360 24.50 -14.30 0.09
C MET A 360 25.95 -13.92 -0.14
N LYS A 361 26.81 -14.92 -0.35
CA LYS A 361 28.23 -14.70 -0.67
C LYS A 361 28.41 -14.64 -2.18
N PRO A 362 29.34 -13.83 -2.70
CA PRO A 362 29.68 -13.84 -4.12
C PRO A 362 30.36 -15.16 -4.51
N LEU A 363 30.11 -15.63 -5.73
CA LEU A 363 30.81 -16.77 -6.34
C LEU A 363 32.21 -16.36 -6.83
N SER A 364 32.32 -15.14 -7.36
CA SER A 364 33.58 -14.53 -7.78
C SER A 364 33.54 -13.01 -7.60
N GLY A 365 34.71 -12.35 -7.71
CA GLY A 365 34.84 -10.92 -7.53
C GLY A 365 34.95 -10.49 -6.06
N ALA A 366 34.86 -9.19 -5.80
CA ALA A 366 35.03 -8.64 -4.46
C ALA A 366 33.91 -7.66 -4.09
N ILE A 367 33.40 -7.77 -2.86
CA ILE A 367 32.48 -6.82 -2.26
C ILE A 367 33.19 -6.10 -1.12
N GLN A 368 33.31 -4.80 -1.23
CA GLN A 368 33.81 -3.96 -0.15
C GLN A 368 32.64 -3.26 0.54
N LYS A 369 32.52 -3.44 1.85
CA LYS A 369 31.52 -2.80 2.69
C LYS A 369 32.23 -1.94 3.75
N SER A 370 31.64 -0.81 4.09
CA SER A 370 32.10 -0.01 5.23
C SER A 370 32.11 -0.86 6.51
N GLN A 371 33.17 -0.83 7.31
CA GLN A 371 33.34 -1.68 8.50
C GLN A 371 32.22 -1.55 9.55
N LYS A 372 31.56 -0.39 9.59
CA LYS A 372 30.50 -0.07 10.57
C LYS A 372 29.10 -0.09 9.95
N ILE A 373 28.94 -0.65 8.75
CA ILE A 373 27.64 -0.68 8.09
C ILE A 373 26.68 -1.64 8.81
N LYS A 374 25.53 -1.14 9.16
CA LYS A 374 24.39 -1.93 9.62
C LYS A 374 23.36 -1.94 8.50
N SER A 375 22.97 -3.12 8.05
CA SER A 375 21.96 -3.29 6.98
C SER A 375 20.69 -3.89 7.53
N GLY A 376 19.53 -3.26 7.27
CA GLY A 376 18.22 -3.84 7.45
C GLY A 376 17.76 -4.48 6.14
N TYR A 377 17.37 -5.74 6.17
CA TYR A 377 16.88 -6.46 5.00
C TYR A 377 15.44 -6.93 5.21
N PHE A 378 14.55 -6.51 4.32
CA PHE A 378 13.15 -6.94 4.24
C PHE A 378 12.95 -7.79 3.00
N SER A 379 12.34 -8.95 3.15
CA SER A 379 11.82 -9.75 2.04
C SER A 379 10.44 -10.31 2.35
N GLN A 380 9.69 -10.61 1.33
CA GLN A 380 8.35 -11.16 1.46
C GLN A 380 8.37 -12.53 2.18
N ASP A 381 9.35 -13.39 1.89
CA ASP A 381 9.49 -14.71 2.50
C ASP A 381 9.57 -14.64 4.03
N GLN A 382 10.20 -13.58 4.58
CA GLN A 382 10.31 -13.39 6.03
C GLN A 382 8.97 -13.17 6.74
N THR A 383 7.94 -12.73 6.02
CA THR A 383 6.58 -12.58 6.57
C THR A 383 5.98 -13.94 6.93
N ASP A 384 6.31 -14.95 6.14
CA ASP A 384 5.83 -16.33 6.34
C ASP A 384 6.70 -17.10 7.34
N GLU A 385 7.94 -16.66 7.57
CA GLU A 385 8.87 -17.21 8.56
C GLU A 385 8.59 -16.73 10.00
N LEU A 386 7.71 -15.72 10.18
CA LEU A 386 7.34 -15.25 11.51
C LEU A 386 6.63 -16.35 12.30
N ASP A 387 7.10 -16.59 13.53
CA ASP A 387 6.45 -17.54 14.45
C ASP A 387 5.05 -17.05 14.83
N GLY A 388 4.03 -17.76 14.35
CA GLY A 388 2.63 -17.43 14.56
C GLY A 388 2.17 -17.52 16.02
N ASP A 389 2.85 -18.26 16.87
CA ASP A 389 2.49 -18.45 18.28
C ASP A 389 3.02 -17.35 19.19
N LEU A 390 4.04 -16.62 18.75
CA LEU A 390 4.58 -15.47 19.46
C LEU A 390 3.70 -14.23 19.28
N THR A 391 3.87 -13.25 20.18
CA THR A 391 3.31 -11.91 20.02
C THR A 391 4.34 -10.97 19.40
N PRO A 392 3.96 -9.82 18.77
CA PRO A 392 4.90 -8.80 18.30
C PRO A 392 5.93 -8.39 19.34
N TYR A 393 5.48 -8.23 20.60
CA TYR A 393 6.38 -7.95 21.71
C TYR A 393 7.40 -9.07 21.93
N GLN A 394 6.96 -10.33 22.01
CA GLN A 394 7.85 -11.48 22.21
C GLN A 394 8.81 -11.66 21.03
N THR A 395 8.33 -11.47 19.81
CA THR A 395 9.16 -11.57 18.59
C THR A 395 10.31 -10.55 18.61
N LEU A 396 10.04 -9.29 18.98
CA LEU A 396 11.09 -8.30 19.16
C LEU A 396 12.00 -8.64 20.34
N GLN A 397 11.44 -8.98 21.49
CA GLN A 397 12.19 -9.28 22.71
C GLN A 397 13.16 -10.45 22.55
N THR A 398 12.76 -11.48 21.79
CA THR A 398 13.64 -12.63 21.48
C THR A 398 14.88 -12.21 20.67
N ASN A 399 14.72 -11.26 19.76
CA ASN A 399 15.83 -10.72 18.98
C ASN A 399 16.65 -9.67 19.75
N LEU A 400 16.13 -9.16 20.88
CA LEU A 400 16.66 -8.03 21.65
C LEU A 400 16.60 -8.27 23.16
N PRO A 401 17.26 -9.32 23.67
CA PRO A 401 17.11 -9.75 25.07
C PRO A 401 17.57 -8.70 26.09
N GLU A 402 18.47 -7.80 25.70
CA GLU A 402 19.03 -6.76 26.59
C GLU A 402 18.23 -5.45 26.64
N VAL A 403 17.20 -5.31 25.79
CA VAL A 403 16.40 -4.09 25.68
C VAL A 403 15.24 -4.14 26.67
N ARG A 404 14.98 -3.01 27.37
CA ARG A 404 13.88 -2.89 28.32
C ARG A 404 12.51 -2.97 27.62
N GLU A 405 11.52 -3.58 28.28
CA GLU A 405 10.15 -3.71 27.76
C GLU A 405 9.56 -2.40 27.25
N GLU A 406 9.71 -1.31 28.01
CA GLU A 406 9.20 0.03 27.60
C GLU A 406 9.76 0.49 26.27
N GLN A 407 11.03 0.23 26.01
CA GLN A 407 11.70 0.62 24.75
C GLN A 407 11.21 -0.25 23.59
N VAL A 408 11.02 -1.55 23.81
CA VAL A 408 10.47 -2.48 22.81
C VAL A 408 9.04 -2.07 22.45
N ARG A 409 8.19 -1.80 23.45
CA ARG A 409 6.80 -1.34 23.22
C ARG A 409 6.73 0.04 22.56
N SER A 410 7.60 0.96 22.95
CA SER A 410 7.71 2.27 22.33
C SER A 410 8.11 2.15 20.86
N HIS A 411 9.10 1.30 20.54
CA HIS A 411 9.52 1.04 19.18
C HIS A 411 8.39 0.42 18.34
N LEU A 412 7.67 -0.59 18.87
CA LEU A 412 6.48 -1.15 18.23
C LEU A 412 5.40 -0.09 17.97
N GLY A 413 5.23 0.85 18.90
CA GLY A 413 4.31 1.98 18.77
C GLY A 413 4.60 2.84 17.54
N THR A 414 5.88 3.04 17.19
CA THR A 414 6.27 3.81 15.98
C THR A 414 5.91 3.11 14.67
N PHE A 415 5.57 1.81 14.72
CA PHE A 415 5.08 1.01 13.60
C PHE A 415 3.58 0.69 13.69
N GLY A 416 2.85 1.37 14.60
CA GLY A 416 1.40 1.29 14.70
C GLY A 416 0.87 0.14 15.57
N PHE A 417 1.71 -0.48 16.40
CA PHE A 417 1.26 -1.46 17.38
C PHE A 417 0.87 -0.78 18.68
N SER A 418 -0.45 -0.67 18.92
CA SER A 418 -0.96 -0.28 20.24
C SER A 418 -0.63 -1.33 21.31
N ALA A 419 -0.77 -0.99 22.59
CA ALA A 419 -0.50 -1.91 23.69
C ALA A 419 -1.23 -3.25 23.51
N SER A 420 -2.52 -3.23 23.15
CA SER A 420 -3.33 -4.44 22.93
C SER A 420 -2.88 -5.24 21.69
N LYS A 421 -2.46 -4.57 20.62
CA LYS A 421 -1.96 -5.24 19.41
C LYS A 421 -0.58 -5.85 19.61
N ALA A 422 0.27 -5.24 20.44
CA ALA A 422 1.59 -5.78 20.75
C ALA A 422 1.53 -7.14 21.48
N ASP A 423 0.43 -7.43 22.15
CA ASP A 423 0.18 -8.68 22.89
C ASP A 423 -0.74 -9.67 22.12
N THR A 424 -1.11 -9.37 20.89
CA THR A 424 -1.90 -10.25 20.02
C THR A 424 -0.97 -11.24 19.31
N LYS A 425 -1.37 -12.52 19.15
CA LYS A 425 -0.57 -13.51 18.43
C LYS A 425 -0.31 -13.09 16.97
N VAL A 426 0.90 -13.33 16.47
CA VAL A 426 1.29 -13.04 15.08
C VAL A 426 0.39 -13.76 14.07
N SER A 427 -0.10 -14.98 14.40
CA SER A 427 -1.07 -15.70 13.55
C SER A 427 -2.38 -14.96 13.33
N ALA A 428 -2.79 -14.10 14.28
CA ALA A 428 -4.02 -13.30 14.18
C ALA A 428 -3.81 -11.94 13.50
N LEU A 429 -2.57 -11.57 13.16
CA LEU A 429 -2.26 -10.33 12.46
C LEU A 429 -2.58 -10.43 10.97
N SER A 430 -3.04 -9.33 10.40
CA SER A 430 -3.17 -9.17 8.94
C SER A 430 -1.79 -9.16 8.26
N GLY A 431 -1.74 -9.44 6.94
CA GLY A 431 -0.49 -9.39 6.16
C GLY A 431 0.23 -8.04 6.27
N GLY A 432 -0.52 -6.92 6.22
CA GLY A 432 0.05 -5.59 6.40
C GLY A 432 0.60 -5.33 7.81
N GLU A 433 -0.03 -5.88 8.86
CA GLU A 433 0.49 -5.81 10.22
C GLU A 433 1.76 -6.66 10.38
N LYS A 434 1.82 -7.85 9.77
CA LYS A 434 3.05 -8.67 9.73
C LYS A 434 4.19 -7.93 9.03
N SER A 435 3.93 -7.26 7.90
CA SER A 435 4.93 -6.42 7.21
C SER A 435 5.44 -5.29 8.11
N ARG A 436 4.55 -4.62 8.86
CA ARG A 436 4.95 -3.58 9.84
C ARG A 436 5.79 -4.15 10.98
N LEU A 437 5.50 -5.36 11.46
CA LEU A 437 6.31 -6.04 12.46
C LEU A 437 7.72 -6.30 11.93
N LEU A 438 7.85 -6.75 10.68
CA LEU A 438 9.15 -6.93 10.05
C LEU A 438 9.91 -5.59 9.89
N PHE A 439 9.22 -4.49 9.52
CA PHE A 439 9.86 -3.18 9.49
C PHE A 439 10.38 -2.78 10.88
N ALA A 440 9.65 -3.07 11.95
CA ALA A 440 10.11 -2.83 13.30
C ALA A 440 11.36 -3.69 13.62
N LEU A 441 11.37 -4.96 13.25
CA LEU A 441 12.50 -5.87 13.47
C LEU A 441 13.77 -5.41 12.74
N ILE A 442 13.68 -5.09 11.44
CA ILE A 442 14.87 -4.74 10.64
C ILE A 442 15.42 -3.36 10.96
N SER A 443 14.61 -2.46 11.53
CA SER A 443 14.99 -1.07 11.80
C SER A 443 15.45 -0.82 13.23
N HIS A 444 15.28 -1.78 14.13
CA HIS A 444 15.61 -1.62 15.54
C HIS A 444 17.06 -1.17 15.77
N ASP A 445 18.02 -1.78 15.07
CA ASP A 445 19.44 -1.48 15.17
C ASP A 445 19.86 -0.14 14.52
N ARG A 446 18.88 0.65 14.07
CA ARG A 446 19.13 1.93 13.38
C ARG A 446 20.07 1.75 12.19
N PRO A 447 19.73 0.93 11.21
CA PRO A 447 20.61 0.63 10.08
C PRO A 447 21.00 1.87 9.30
N ASN A 448 22.18 1.83 8.66
CA ASN A 448 22.63 2.87 7.71
C ASN A 448 22.14 2.58 6.29
N PHE A 449 21.69 1.35 6.05
CA PHE A 449 21.35 0.84 4.74
C PHE A 449 20.11 -0.05 4.84
N LEU A 450 19.04 0.34 4.17
CA LEU A 450 17.81 -0.46 4.06
C LEU A 450 17.77 -1.10 2.67
N VAL A 451 17.52 -2.40 2.66
CA VAL A 451 17.36 -3.20 1.45
C VAL A 451 15.97 -3.82 1.51
N LEU A 452 15.08 -3.41 0.62
CA LEU A 452 13.66 -3.75 0.66
C LEU A 452 13.25 -4.48 -0.61
N ASP A 453 12.87 -5.75 -0.47
CA ASP A 453 12.39 -6.60 -1.56
C ASP A 453 10.86 -6.73 -1.48
N GLU A 454 10.15 -6.06 -2.39
CA GLU A 454 8.68 -5.98 -2.49
C GLU A 454 7.98 -5.56 -1.17
N PRO A 455 8.38 -4.42 -0.53
CA PRO A 455 7.83 -4.01 0.75
C PRO A 455 6.38 -3.51 0.68
N THR A 456 5.86 -3.28 -0.52
CA THR A 456 4.50 -2.79 -0.77
C THR A 456 3.46 -3.91 -0.83
N ASN A 457 3.90 -5.18 -0.93
CA ASN A 457 3.01 -6.33 -0.90
C ASN A 457 2.29 -6.40 0.45
N HIS A 458 1.01 -6.74 0.42
CA HIS A 458 0.11 -6.81 1.58
C HIS A 458 -0.19 -5.47 2.27
N LEU A 459 0.43 -4.35 1.86
CA LEU A 459 0.06 -3.02 2.36
C LEU A 459 -1.13 -2.48 1.56
N ASP A 460 -2.11 -1.94 2.27
CA ASP A 460 -3.17 -1.16 1.64
C ASP A 460 -2.64 0.19 1.13
N ILE A 461 -3.43 0.91 0.37
CA ILE A 461 -3.00 2.17 -0.28
C ILE A 461 -2.48 3.17 0.77
N MET A 462 -3.15 3.26 1.94
CA MET A 462 -2.72 4.14 3.04
C MET A 462 -1.38 3.68 3.64
N GLY A 463 -1.21 2.37 3.81
CA GLY A 463 0.05 1.78 4.28
C GLY A 463 1.21 2.06 3.32
N ARG A 464 0.97 2.00 2.00
CA ARG A 464 1.97 2.36 0.97
C ARG A 464 2.34 3.84 1.03
N GLU A 465 1.35 4.74 1.13
CA GLU A 465 1.60 6.19 1.29
C GLU A 465 2.42 6.48 2.56
N THR A 466 2.11 5.80 3.66
CA THR A 466 2.85 5.93 4.93
C THR A 466 4.28 5.40 4.81
N LEU A 467 4.47 4.26 4.13
CA LEU A 467 5.81 3.70 3.85
C LEU A 467 6.64 4.66 2.99
N VAL A 468 6.08 5.23 1.92
CA VAL A 468 6.74 6.23 1.07
C VAL A 468 7.17 7.43 1.90
N SER A 469 6.30 7.96 2.76
CA SER A 469 6.66 9.08 3.65
C SER A 469 7.81 8.71 4.57
N ALA A 470 7.75 7.54 5.20
CA ALA A 470 8.79 7.07 6.12
C ALA A 470 10.15 6.85 5.43
N LEU A 471 10.15 6.31 4.20
CA LEU A 471 11.37 6.13 3.40
C LEU A 471 11.97 7.46 2.94
N ASN A 472 11.14 8.44 2.63
CA ASN A 472 11.61 9.78 2.27
C ASN A 472 12.19 10.55 3.46
N GLU A 473 11.72 10.29 4.67
CA GLU A 473 12.24 10.87 5.91
C GLU A 473 13.52 10.18 6.42
N TYR A 474 13.74 8.95 6.01
CA TYR A 474 14.90 8.18 6.42
C TYR A 474 16.19 8.74 5.82
N MET A 475 17.27 8.87 6.62
CA MET A 475 18.54 9.50 6.21
C MET A 475 19.60 8.51 5.70
N GLY A 476 19.44 7.21 5.90
CA GLY A 476 20.34 6.18 5.38
C GLY A 476 20.05 5.83 3.91
N ALA A 477 20.92 5.03 3.29
CA ALA A 477 20.71 4.55 1.93
C ALA A 477 19.53 3.56 1.84
N VAL A 478 18.79 3.58 0.71
CA VAL A 478 17.68 2.67 0.44
C VAL A 478 17.88 2.05 -0.93
N VAL A 479 17.81 0.72 -0.97
CA VAL A 479 17.65 -0.06 -2.20
C VAL A 479 16.29 -0.73 -2.16
N LEU A 480 15.49 -0.50 -3.20
CA LEU A 480 14.10 -0.92 -3.29
C LEU A 480 13.89 -1.78 -4.55
N VAL A 481 13.35 -2.97 -4.38
CA VAL A 481 12.69 -3.72 -5.44
C VAL A 481 11.20 -3.56 -5.24
N SER A 482 10.49 -3.07 -6.23
CA SER A 482 9.03 -2.96 -6.19
C SER A 482 8.44 -2.98 -7.60
N HIS A 483 7.24 -3.50 -7.72
CA HIS A 483 6.42 -3.44 -8.93
C HIS A 483 5.43 -2.26 -8.89
N ASP A 484 5.37 -1.54 -7.78
CA ASP A 484 4.55 -0.33 -7.63
C ASP A 484 5.29 0.90 -8.18
N ILE A 485 4.92 1.28 -9.39
CA ILE A 485 5.48 2.43 -10.12
C ILE A 485 5.35 3.73 -9.33
N HIS A 486 4.22 3.91 -8.63
CA HIS A 486 3.97 5.09 -7.83
C HIS A 486 4.98 5.20 -6.67
N THR A 487 5.22 4.10 -5.96
CA THR A 487 6.24 4.04 -4.90
C THR A 487 7.64 4.30 -5.46
N ILE A 488 8.00 3.69 -6.60
CA ILE A 488 9.32 3.90 -7.22
C ILE A 488 9.52 5.39 -7.56
N ASN A 489 8.54 6.04 -8.22
CA ASN A 489 8.63 7.45 -8.61
C ASN A 489 8.78 8.40 -7.42
N LEU A 490 8.19 8.08 -6.27
CA LEU A 490 8.24 8.93 -5.08
C LEU A 490 9.47 8.73 -4.22
N VAL A 491 10.10 7.54 -4.28
CA VAL A 491 11.24 7.19 -3.41
C VAL A 491 12.57 7.20 -4.16
N ALA A 492 12.61 6.64 -5.39
CA ALA A 492 13.85 6.39 -6.10
C ALA A 492 14.39 7.63 -6.84
N GLU A 493 15.71 7.83 -6.74
CA GLU A 493 16.46 8.86 -7.49
C GLU A 493 17.37 8.26 -8.56
N ARG A 494 17.71 6.98 -8.38
CA ARG A 494 18.54 6.21 -9.31
C ARG A 494 17.81 4.92 -9.63
N LEU A 495 17.89 4.54 -10.90
CA LEU A 495 17.33 3.30 -11.37
C LEU A 495 18.46 2.36 -11.78
N TRP A 496 18.35 1.10 -11.40
CA TRP A 496 19.21 0.02 -11.87
C TRP A 496 18.37 -0.98 -12.65
N LEU A 497 18.86 -1.41 -13.79
CA LEU A 497 18.19 -2.41 -14.63
C LEU A 497 18.93 -3.74 -14.54
N VAL A 498 18.19 -4.76 -14.16
CA VAL A 498 18.64 -6.17 -14.20
C VAL A 498 18.11 -6.78 -15.49
N ALA A 499 19.03 -7.07 -16.41
CA ALA A 499 18.74 -7.69 -17.69
C ALA A 499 19.96 -8.51 -18.15
N ASP A 500 19.74 -9.54 -18.97
CA ASP A 500 20.79 -10.35 -19.61
C ASP A 500 21.87 -10.87 -18.64
N GLY A 501 21.47 -11.26 -17.44
CA GLY A 501 22.39 -11.77 -16.41
C GLY A 501 23.32 -10.72 -15.78
N THR A 502 23.05 -9.44 -15.98
CA THR A 502 23.85 -8.34 -15.39
C THR A 502 22.97 -7.29 -14.73
N CYS A 503 23.58 -6.33 -14.02
CA CYS A 503 22.90 -5.17 -13.44
C CYS A 503 23.66 -3.90 -13.76
N THR A 504 22.98 -2.97 -14.43
CA THR A 504 23.57 -1.70 -14.85
C THR A 504 22.74 -0.50 -14.42
N PRO A 505 23.34 0.68 -14.17
CA PRO A 505 22.59 1.91 -13.97
C PRO A 505 21.74 2.24 -15.20
N TYR A 506 20.46 2.57 -14.98
CA TYR A 506 19.55 2.98 -16.03
C TYR A 506 19.40 4.51 -16.03
N ASP A 507 19.80 5.16 -17.11
CA ASP A 507 19.82 6.63 -17.23
C ASP A 507 18.48 7.21 -17.75
N GLY A 508 17.52 6.38 -18.15
CA GLY A 508 16.19 6.77 -18.60
C GLY A 508 15.23 7.10 -17.45
N SER A 509 14.11 7.75 -17.78
CA SER A 509 13.00 7.89 -16.83
C SER A 509 12.23 6.55 -16.71
N LEU A 510 11.46 6.38 -15.62
CA LEU A 510 10.59 5.21 -15.46
C LEU A 510 9.52 5.14 -16.56
N GLU A 511 9.04 6.29 -17.05
CA GLU A 511 8.12 6.39 -18.18
C GLU A 511 8.75 5.88 -19.49
N ASN A 512 10.04 6.20 -19.72
CA ASN A 512 10.78 5.67 -20.87
C ASN A 512 10.95 4.15 -20.77
N TYR A 513 11.22 3.64 -19.57
CA TYR A 513 11.28 2.18 -19.33
C TYR A 513 9.94 1.51 -19.68
N GLN A 514 8.82 2.05 -19.17
CA GLN A 514 7.48 1.53 -19.49
C GLN A 514 7.15 1.61 -20.99
N SER A 515 7.52 2.71 -21.66
CA SER A 515 7.30 2.88 -23.10
C SER A 515 8.13 1.92 -23.95
N SER A 516 9.34 1.57 -23.50
CA SER A 516 10.19 0.57 -24.18
C SER A 516 9.62 -0.85 -24.08
N LEU A 517 8.97 -1.18 -22.95
CA LEU A 517 8.30 -2.47 -22.74
C LEU A 517 7.12 -2.66 -23.70
N GLY A 518 6.36 -1.60 -23.98
CA GLY A 518 5.24 -1.64 -24.92
C GLY A 518 5.65 -1.84 -26.39
N LYS A 519 6.90 -1.55 -26.74
CA LYS A 519 7.42 -1.67 -28.11
C LYS A 519 8.06 -3.02 -28.41
N SER A 520 8.46 -3.79 -27.42
CA SER A 520 9.10 -5.09 -27.61
C SER A 520 8.15 -6.21 -28.07
N HIS A 521 6.85 -5.94 -28.20
CA HIS A 521 5.85 -6.87 -28.76
C HIS A 521 5.57 -6.69 -30.25
N SER A 522 6.32 -5.82 -30.96
CA SER A 522 6.25 -5.70 -32.43
C SER A 522 7.60 -6.15 -33.04
N PRO A 523 7.64 -7.20 -33.83
CA PRO A 523 8.87 -7.58 -34.51
C PRO A 523 9.06 -6.63 -35.69
N HIS A 524 9.85 -5.58 -35.56
CA HIS A 524 10.77 -5.04 -36.54
C HIS A 524 11.27 -3.62 -36.18
N GLN A 525 12.57 -3.49 -36.41
CA GLN A 525 13.37 -2.28 -36.53
C GLN A 525 14.01 -1.73 -35.25
N GLN A 526 15.18 -2.27 -34.96
CA GLN A 526 16.24 -1.60 -34.24
C GLN A 526 17.05 -0.76 -35.24
N GLU A 527 17.05 0.55 -35.04
CA GLU A 527 18.18 1.38 -35.45
C GLU A 527 18.81 1.97 -34.17
N PRO A 528 20.13 1.85 -34.00
CA PRO A 528 20.81 2.40 -32.83
C PRO A 528 21.12 3.89 -33.10
N SER A 529 20.38 4.79 -32.49
CA SER A 529 20.80 6.19 -32.38
C SER A 529 21.81 6.33 -31.24
N ALA A 530 23.06 6.40 -31.61
CA ALA A 530 24.17 6.80 -30.76
C ALA A 530 23.95 8.25 -30.30
N THR A 531 23.69 8.46 -29.00
CA THR A 531 23.79 9.76 -28.34
C THR A 531 24.94 9.70 -27.35
N SER A 532 25.91 10.55 -27.61
CA SER A 532 27.17 10.76 -26.89
C SER A 532 26.98 11.00 -25.39
N PRO A 533 27.96 10.62 -24.55
CA PRO A 533 27.89 10.81 -23.09
C PRO A 533 28.11 12.27 -22.73
N GLN A 534 27.14 12.88 -22.05
CA GLN A 534 27.34 14.16 -21.38
C GLN A 534 28.10 13.98 -20.04
N PRO A 535 28.97 14.92 -19.65
CA PRO A 535 29.95 14.73 -18.61
C PRO A 535 29.36 14.71 -17.20
N SER A 536 29.91 13.81 -16.38
CA SER A 536 29.56 13.47 -15.01
C SER A 536 29.69 14.58 -13.95
N PHE A 537 30.09 15.80 -14.33
CA PHE A 537 30.39 16.89 -13.40
C PHE A 537 29.16 17.53 -12.73
N ASN A 538 28.00 17.49 -13.35
CA ASN A 538 26.78 18.13 -12.81
C ASN A 538 25.99 17.25 -11.81
N ARG A 539 26.22 15.94 -11.81
CA ARG A 539 25.46 14.99 -10.94
C ARG A 539 25.85 15.11 -9.47
N LYS A 540 27.14 15.32 -9.17
CA LYS A 540 27.65 15.45 -7.78
C LYS A 540 27.14 16.73 -7.10
N ALA A 541 27.07 17.82 -7.86
CA ALA A 541 26.53 19.10 -7.39
C ALA A 541 25.01 19.05 -7.18
N GLN A 542 24.29 18.34 -8.06
CA GLN A 542 22.84 18.16 -7.97
C GLN A 542 22.46 17.24 -6.79
N ARG A 543 23.23 16.17 -6.54
CA ARG A 543 23.08 15.30 -5.36
C ARG A 543 23.29 16.06 -4.06
N LYS A 544 24.38 16.84 -3.97
CA LYS A 544 24.66 17.66 -2.78
C LYS A 544 23.53 18.64 -2.50
N LYS A 545 22.98 19.26 -3.54
CA LYS A 545 21.84 20.18 -3.42
C LYS A 545 20.56 19.49 -2.93
N ARG A 546 20.29 18.26 -3.40
CA ARG A 546 19.12 17.46 -2.98
C ARG A 546 19.30 16.91 -1.56
N ALA A 547 20.49 16.47 -1.18
CA ALA A 547 20.79 16.05 0.20
C ALA A 547 20.66 17.22 1.19
N GLU A 548 21.17 18.41 0.83
CA GLU A 548 21.00 19.64 1.61
C GLU A 548 19.50 20.05 1.69
N GLN A 549 18.74 19.91 0.63
CA GLN A 549 17.30 20.18 0.64
C GLN A 549 16.54 19.22 1.58
N ARG A 550 16.88 17.93 1.58
CA ARG A 550 16.28 16.95 2.52
C ARG A 550 16.64 17.26 3.95
N GLN A 551 17.91 17.54 4.22
CA GLN A 551 18.38 17.90 5.55
C GLN A 551 17.67 19.16 6.07
N ASN A 552 17.48 20.16 5.22
CA ASN A 552 16.71 21.36 5.55
C ASN A 552 15.22 21.05 5.78
N THR A 553 14.62 20.16 4.98
CA THR A 553 13.23 19.74 5.15
C THR A 553 13.00 18.99 6.46
N VAL A 554 13.93 18.10 6.84
CA VAL A 554 13.88 17.39 8.12
C VAL A 554 14.06 18.36 9.30
N GLN A 555 15.00 19.32 9.19
CA GLN A 555 15.20 20.35 10.20
C GLN A 555 13.97 21.24 10.36
N LEU A 556 13.34 21.65 9.26
CA LEU A 556 12.10 22.44 9.29
C LEU A 556 10.94 21.68 9.94
N ARG A 557 10.76 20.39 9.61
CA ARG A 557 9.73 19.56 10.26
C ARG A 557 10.00 19.37 11.75
N SER A 558 11.26 19.16 12.15
CA SER A 558 11.61 19.05 13.57
C SER A 558 11.40 20.36 14.32
N SER A 559 11.62 21.51 13.68
CA SER A 559 11.34 22.82 14.26
C SER A 559 9.82 23.04 14.40
N ILE A 560 9.04 22.71 13.39
CA ILE A 560 7.56 22.79 13.42
C ILE A 560 7.01 21.96 14.59
N SER A 561 7.40 20.68 14.69
CA SER A 561 6.95 19.80 15.78
C SER A 561 7.36 20.31 17.18
N ARG A 562 8.55 20.92 17.28
CA ARG A 562 9.00 21.52 18.55
C ARG A 562 8.21 22.76 18.91
N SER A 563 7.88 23.61 17.93
CA SER A 563 7.03 24.79 18.13
C SER A 563 5.58 24.39 18.47
N GLU A 564 5.04 23.36 17.84
CA GLU A 564 3.71 22.81 18.18
C GLU A 564 3.63 22.36 19.64
N HIS A 565 4.61 21.59 20.11
CA HIS A 565 4.68 21.17 21.52
C HIS A 565 4.80 22.35 22.49
N LYS A 566 5.56 23.40 22.13
CA LYS A 566 5.67 24.59 22.97
C LYS A 566 4.37 25.39 23.00
N ILE A 567 3.70 25.53 21.85
CA ILE A 567 2.39 26.21 21.73
C ILE A 567 1.35 25.49 22.61
N GLU A 568 1.29 24.16 22.55
CA GLU A 568 0.42 23.35 23.38
C GLU A 568 0.69 23.53 24.88
N ASN A 569 1.97 23.47 25.27
CA ASN A 569 2.37 23.70 26.67
C ASN A 569 2.01 25.12 27.15
N LEU A 570 2.28 26.15 26.34
CA LEU A 570 1.96 27.54 26.68
C LEU A 570 0.44 27.75 26.75
N ALA A 571 -0.34 27.14 25.87
CA ALA A 571 -1.80 27.18 25.91
C ALA A 571 -2.34 26.56 27.21
N ASN A 572 -1.81 25.42 27.64
CA ASN A 572 -2.17 24.79 28.89
C ASN A 572 -1.80 25.64 30.11
N ILE A 573 -0.61 26.28 30.10
CA ILE A 573 -0.22 27.22 31.18
C ILE A 573 -1.14 28.44 31.23
N ILE A 574 -1.52 29.01 30.09
CA ILE A 574 -2.46 30.14 29.99
C ILE A 574 -3.82 29.74 30.58
N THR A 575 -4.33 28.56 30.20
CA THR A 575 -5.60 28.05 30.72
C THR A 575 -5.55 27.89 32.26
N GLN A 576 -4.47 27.32 32.80
CA GLN A 576 -4.31 27.16 34.26
C GLN A 576 -4.20 28.52 35.00
N LEU A 577 -3.50 29.50 34.40
CA LEU A 577 -3.38 30.82 34.96
C LEU A 577 -4.71 31.61 34.92
N GLU A 578 -5.47 31.44 33.82
CA GLU A 578 -6.83 32.03 33.69
C GLU A 578 -7.82 31.40 34.67
N GLU A 579 -7.75 30.06 34.89
CA GLU A 579 -8.56 29.40 35.93
C GLU A 579 -8.22 29.90 37.33
N LYS A 580 -6.94 30.06 37.67
CA LYS A 580 -6.51 30.62 38.97
C LYS A 580 -6.95 32.06 39.14
N LEU A 581 -6.85 32.88 38.10
CA LEU A 581 -7.33 34.29 38.15
C LEU A 581 -8.85 34.42 38.20
N ALA A 582 -9.59 33.38 37.74
CA ALA A 582 -11.06 33.35 37.81
C ALA A 582 -11.60 32.85 39.15
N ASP A 583 -10.78 32.30 40.02
CA ASP A 583 -11.19 31.78 41.34
C ASP A 583 -11.33 32.93 42.34
N PRO A 584 -12.51 33.12 42.94
CA PRO A 584 -12.75 34.20 43.94
C PRO A 584 -11.88 34.09 45.21
N GLU A 585 -11.41 32.90 45.57
CA GLU A 585 -10.57 32.70 46.76
C GLU A 585 -9.15 33.25 46.56
N THR A 586 -8.69 33.40 45.35
CA THR A 586 -7.35 33.97 45.00
C THR A 586 -7.26 35.46 45.39
N TYR A 587 -8.37 36.17 45.55
CA TYR A 587 -8.41 37.57 46.02
C TYR A 587 -8.22 37.73 47.54
N HIS A 588 -8.26 36.66 48.31
CA HIS A 588 -8.18 36.68 49.77
C HIS A 588 -6.98 35.95 50.36
N SER A 589 -6.11 35.37 49.53
CA SER A 589 -4.92 34.66 50.00
C SER A 589 -3.64 35.51 49.81
N GLU A 590 -2.89 35.74 50.92
CA GLU A 590 -1.61 36.44 50.93
C GLU A 590 -0.45 35.67 50.26
N VAL A 591 -0.71 34.58 49.56
CA VAL A 591 0.33 33.63 49.06
C VAL A 591 0.82 33.92 47.65
N GLU A 592 0.02 34.50 46.74
CA GLU A 592 0.49 34.99 45.43
C GLU A 592 -0.31 36.26 45.05
N ASP A 593 0.41 37.37 44.83
CA ASP A 593 -0.17 38.64 44.39
C ASP A 593 -0.84 38.51 43.02
N PHE A 594 -2.10 38.95 42.87
CA PHE A 594 -2.83 39.04 41.59
C PHE A 594 -2.00 39.72 40.50
N SER A 595 -1.15 40.70 40.87
CA SER A 595 -0.23 41.37 40.00
C SER A 595 0.81 40.40 39.39
N THR A 596 1.34 39.45 40.16
CA THR A 596 2.32 38.47 39.70
C THR A 596 1.72 37.44 38.78
N LEU A 597 0.49 36.97 39.05
CA LEU A 597 -0.23 36.03 38.17
C LEU A 597 -0.62 36.70 36.85
N SER A 598 -1.06 37.97 36.89
CA SER A 598 -1.35 38.75 35.68
C SER A 598 -0.12 38.99 34.83
N GLN A 599 1.03 39.30 35.43
CA GLN A 599 2.29 39.45 34.71
C GLN A 599 2.77 38.13 34.08
N ARG A 600 2.58 37.00 34.77
CA ARG A 600 2.89 35.67 34.22
C ARG A 600 1.98 35.31 33.04
N LEU A 601 0.70 35.66 33.12
CA LEU A 601 -0.26 35.46 32.03
C LEU A 601 0.11 36.27 30.79
N ASP A 602 0.42 37.57 30.98
CA ASP A 602 0.84 38.45 29.88
C ASP A 602 2.17 37.99 29.24
N LYS A 603 3.10 37.48 30.06
CA LYS A 603 4.35 36.90 29.55
C LYS A 603 4.09 35.62 28.73
N ALA A 604 3.25 34.70 29.25
CA ALA A 604 2.89 33.49 28.55
C ALA A 604 2.16 33.75 27.22
N ARG A 605 1.27 34.74 27.16
CA ARG A 605 0.59 35.19 25.94
C ARG A 605 1.56 35.79 24.91
N LYS A 606 2.54 36.57 25.36
CA LYS A 606 3.60 37.11 24.47
C LYS A 606 4.49 36.00 23.92
N GLU A 607 4.87 35.03 24.75
CA GLU A 607 5.66 33.87 24.33
C GLU A 607 4.88 32.99 23.36
N LEU A 608 3.58 32.76 23.58
CA LEU A 608 2.71 32.05 22.65
C LEU A 608 2.66 32.73 21.29
N SER A 609 2.41 34.05 21.25
CA SER A 609 2.34 34.80 19.99
C SER A 609 3.69 34.82 19.25
N ALA A 610 4.81 34.80 19.96
CA ALA A 610 6.14 34.71 19.34
C ALA A 610 6.39 33.30 18.73
N GLU A 611 6.01 32.25 19.45
CA GLU A 611 6.18 30.86 18.97
C GLU A 611 5.22 30.55 17.80
N GLU A 612 3.99 31.08 17.81
CA GLU A 612 3.05 30.99 16.67
C GLU A 612 3.63 31.63 15.40
N LYS A 613 4.30 32.77 15.50
CA LYS A 613 4.97 33.42 14.36
C LYS A 613 6.11 32.54 13.80
N LEU A 614 6.93 31.96 14.68
CA LEU A 614 8.01 31.05 14.28
C LEU A 614 7.47 29.79 13.61
N TRP A 615 6.35 29.28 14.10
CA TRP A 615 5.65 28.14 13.51
C TRP A 615 5.12 28.47 12.10
N VAL A 616 4.44 29.61 11.93
CA VAL A 616 3.94 30.07 10.62
C VAL A 616 5.08 30.25 9.63
N GLU A 617 6.18 30.90 10.02
CA GLU A 617 7.35 31.07 9.15
C GLU A 617 7.98 29.72 8.74
N ALA A 618 8.03 28.74 9.65
CA ALA A 618 8.57 27.41 9.35
C ALA A 618 7.64 26.64 8.41
N VAL A 619 6.33 26.75 8.57
CA VAL A 619 5.33 26.12 7.67
C VAL A 619 5.38 26.76 6.29
N GLU A 620 5.42 28.09 6.17
CA GLU A 620 5.53 28.78 4.89
C GLU A 620 6.83 28.40 4.13
N LYS A 621 7.96 28.29 4.85
CA LYS A 621 9.23 27.80 4.27
C LYS A 621 9.13 26.36 3.78
N LEU A 622 8.42 25.50 4.50
CA LEU A 622 8.20 24.11 4.09
C LEU A 622 7.29 24.02 2.85
N GLU A 623 6.25 24.83 2.77
CA GLU A 623 5.33 24.88 1.62
C GLU A 623 6.02 25.47 0.39
N SER A 624 6.81 26.52 0.55
CA SER A 624 7.58 27.10 -0.57
C SER A 624 8.62 26.11 -1.14
N GLN A 625 9.21 25.24 -0.31
CA GLN A 625 10.08 24.17 -0.78
C GLN A 625 9.32 23.06 -1.53
N LYS A 626 8.07 22.76 -1.16
CA LYS A 626 7.22 21.80 -1.88
C LYS A 626 6.73 22.30 -3.24
N SER A 627 6.57 23.61 -3.40
CA SER A 627 6.15 24.20 -4.69
C SER A 627 7.27 24.33 -5.72
N ILE A 628 8.54 24.13 -5.32
CA ILE A 628 9.72 24.21 -6.19
C ILE A 628 10.26 22.79 -6.55
N SER A 629 9.71 21.74 -5.94
CA SER A 629 10.01 20.33 -6.23
C SER A 629 8.96 19.73 -7.14
#